data_e53e2230aa17e8944890ff9848a64ba1
#
_entry.id   e53e2230aa17e8944890ff9848a64ba1
#
_cell.length_a   1.000
_cell.length_b   1.000
_cell.length_c   1.000
_cell.angle_alpha   90.00
_cell.angle_beta   90.00
_cell.angle_gamma   90.00
#
_symmetry.space_group_name_H-M   'P 1'
#
loop_
_entity.id
_entity.type
_entity.pdbx_description
1 polymer ?
#
loop_
_entity_poly.entity_id
_entity_poly.type
_entity_poly.pdbx_seq_one_letter_code
_entity_poly.pdbx_strand_id
1 'polypeptide(L)'
;MIGTLVVNDIKLFFRHRFFAIVTAIGVVFYLVIYFLLPSQVDESLGMAFFIEDREIPLYQRLVDSPGNYTIFDSEAEMLTALEETGDFFVGLSLPADLAAAAARGEQVELNAYYAPGVPAEAKRIFHDVLVLVANAVNPETLASLARFNETEIVLGNDMTGAPLSMRDRFAPLLLMMIVIIEVFGLATLLNRDVDNGTARALVTGPLRLHQFFVGKALMGLILAFGQVLLLSAVMGILGTAPLLLLATLLLGSFLMVGLGFFIAAISGDNTSVMGWTIVFIIPMVFPGFSVVLPGLSTGWMELIPSHFFVDSLHRIINFGAGWADVAGNLAILFLVGVGSMAVGTAAILRKF
;
A
#
# COMPACT_ATOMS: atom_id res chain seq x y z
N MET A 1 -31.68 8.20 23.81
CA MET A 1 -31.92 9.19 22.75
C MET A 1 -30.86 9.12 21.65
N ILE A 2 -29.54 9.30 21.93
CA ILE A 2 -28.49 9.20 20.90
C ILE A 2 -28.49 7.85 20.19
N GLY A 3 -28.52 6.73 20.97
CA GLY A 3 -28.54 5.38 20.39
C GLY A 3 -29.76 5.13 19.45
N THR A 4 -30.93 5.63 19.83
CA THR A 4 -32.13 5.54 18.98
C THR A 4 -31.96 6.32 17.69
N LEU A 5 -31.32 7.51 17.74
CA LEU A 5 -30.99 8.32 16.56
C LEU A 5 -30.04 7.56 15.63
N VAL A 6 -28.94 7.04 16.18
CA VAL A 6 -27.93 6.26 15.43
C VAL A 6 -28.57 5.06 14.72
N VAL A 7 -29.34 4.25 15.45
CA VAL A 7 -30.02 3.07 14.87
C VAL A 7 -30.99 3.48 13.76
N ASN A 8 -31.73 4.56 13.96
CA ASN A 8 -32.66 5.05 12.95
C ASN A 8 -31.94 5.57 11.70
N ASP A 9 -30.85 6.30 11.89
CA ASP A 9 -30.03 6.82 10.80
C ASP A 9 -29.38 5.69 9.99
N ILE A 10 -28.85 4.65 10.66
CA ILE A 10 -28.32 3.45 9.97
C ILE A 10 -29.42 2.75 9.17
N LYS A 11 -30.62 2.61 9.73
CA LYS A 11 -31.78 2.03 9.02
C LYS A 11 -32.14 2.88 7.79
N LEU A 12 -32.15 4.20 7.93
CA LEU A 12 -32.41 5.11 6.84
C LEU A 12 -31.35 5.03 5.76
N PHE A 13 -30.08 4.92 6.13
CA PHE A 13 -28.96 4.74 5.20
C PHE A 13 -29.16 3.49 4.34
N PHE A 14 -29.37 2.34 4.94
CA PHE A 14 -29.60 1.10 4.19
C PHE A 14 -30.96 1.04 3.46
N ARG A 15 -31.96 1.78 3.91
CA ARG A 15 -33.24 1.92 3.20
C ARG A 15 -33.10 2.79 1.94
N HIS A 16 -32.13 3.67 1.88
CA HIS A 16 -31.82 4.45 0.70
C HIS A 16 -31.04 3.58 -0.28
N ARG A 17 -31.72 3.08 -1.34
CA ARG A 17 -31.19 2.10 -2.29
C ARG A 17 -29.81 2.48 -2.86
N PHE A 18 -29.59 3.77 -3.15
CA PHE A 18 -28.33 4.26 -3.70
C PHE A 18 -27.16 4.00 -2.73
N PHE A 19 -27.25 4.44 -1.48
CA PHE A 19 -26.14 4.23 -0.51
C PHE A 19 -25.92 2.76 -0.20
N ALA A 20 -26.99 1.99 0.02
CA ALA A 20 -26.88 0.55 0.27
C ALA A 20 -26.20 -0.20 -0.89
N ILE A 21 -26.56 0.14 -2.13
CA ILE A 21 -25.95 -0.48 -3.31
C ILE A 21 -24.49 -0.07 -3.47
N VAL A 22 -24.17 1.22 -3.34
CA VAL A 22 -22.79 1.74 -3.47
C VAL A 22 -21.87 1.10 -2.43
N THR A 23 -22.33 1.03 -1.18
CA THR A 23 -21.58 0.37 -0.09
C THR A 23 -21.36 -1.13 -0.37
N ALA A 24 -22.43 -1.85 -0.73
CA ALA A 24 -22.32 -3.28 -1.02
C ALA A 24 -21.41 -3.57 -2.23
N ILE A 25 -21.58 -2.82 -3.32
CA ILE A 25 -20.74 -2.95 -4.51
C ILE A 25 -19.30 -2.57 -4.18
N GLY A 26 -19.07 -1.52 -3.38
CA GLY A 26 -17.73 -1.09 -2.98
C GLY A 26 -16.99 -2.20 -2.22
N VAL A 27 -17.62 -2.80 -1.21
CA VAL A 27 -17.03 -3.91 -0.44
C VAL A 27 -16.71 -5.10 -1.35
N VAL A 28 -17.69 -5.53 -2.18
CA VAL A 28 -17.49 -6.64 -3.11
C VAL A 28 -16.38 -6.34 -4.12
N PHE A 29 -16.36 -5.15 -4.68
CA PHE A 29 -15.36 -4.72 -5.66
C PHE A 29 -13.94 -4.77 -5.10
N TYR A 30 -13.72 -4.22 -3.89
CA TYR A 30 -12.39 -4.26 -3.28
C TYR A 30 -11.97 -5.67 -2.86
N LEU A 31 -12.91 -6.53 -2.43
CA LEU A 31 -12.61 -7.94 -2.19
C LEU A 31 -12.22 -8.66 -3.48
N VAL A 32 -12.95 -8.42 -4.57
CA VAL A 32 -12.64 -9.01 -5.88
C VAL A 32 -11.24 -8.57 -6.32
N ILE A 33 -10.91 -7.28 -6.24
CA ILE A 33 -9.56 -6.79 -6.55
C ILE A 33 -8.52 -7.51 -5.68
N TYR A 34 -8.71 -7.55 -4.37
CA TYR A 34 -7.77 -8.19 -3.45
C TYR A 34 -7.49 -9.64 -3.81
N PHE A 35 -8.53 -10.44 -4.09
CA PHE A 35 -8.36 -11.85 -4.43
C PHE A 35 -7.88 -12.10 -5.85
N LEU A 36 -8.05 -11.15 -6.77
CA LEU A 36 -7.45 -11.20 -8.11
C LEU A 36 -5.96 -10.88 -8.11
N LEU A 37 -5.47 -10.14 -7.10
CA LEU A 37 -4.04 -9.84 -6.99
C LEU A 37 -3.25 -11.12 -6.69
N PRO A 38 -2.08 -11.31 -7.31
CA PRO A 38 -1.18 -12.42 -7.02
C PRO A 38 -0.83 -12.45 -5.52
N SER A 39 -0.97 -13.62 -4.90
CA SER A 39 -0.56 -13.86 -3.51
C SER A 39 0.93 -14.18 -3.39
N GLN A 40 1.54 -14.55 -4.50
CA GLN A 40 2.98 -14.71 -4.65
C GLN A 40 3.40 -13.80 -5.80
N VAL A 41 4.31 -12.91 -5.55
CA VAL A 41 5.01 -12.19 -6.60
C VAL A 41 6.39 -12.80 -6.63
N ASP A 42 6.71 -13.47 -7.70
CA ASP A 42 8.10 -13.72 -8.05
C ASP A 42 8.72 -12.36 -8.40
N GLU A 43 9.07 -11.58 -7.36
CA GLU A 43 9.93 -10.41 -7.49
C GLU A 43 11.41 -10.81 -7.57
N SER A 44 11.67 -12.09 -7.55
CA SER A 44 12.97 -12.61 -7.93
C SER A 44 13.18 -12.23 -9.38
N LEU A 45 14.03 -11.24 -9.60
CA LEU A 45 14.53 -10.90 -10.93
C LEU A 45 15.04 -12.20 -11.55
N GLY A 46 14.29 -12.77 -12.45
CA GLY A 46 14.69 -13.97 -13.17
C GLY A 46 15.96 -13.67 -13.94
N MET A 47 17.04 -14.38 -13.63
CA MET A 47 18.31 -14.29 -14.34
C MET A 47 18.45 -15.48 -15.26
N ALA A 48 18.82 -15.24 -16.52
CA ALA A 48 19.14 -16.26 -17.49
C ALA A 48 20.67 -16.36 -17.65
N PHE A 49 21.21 -17.55 -17.56
CA PHE A 49 22.63 -17.76 -17.74
C PHE A 49 22.86 -18.69 -18.93
N PHE A 50 23.83 -18.31 -19.78
CA PHE A 50 24.46 -19.23 -20.70
C PHE A 50 25.92 -19.36 -20.31
N ILE A 51 26.37 -20.56 -19.99
CA ILE A 51 27.73 -20.86 -19.54
C ILE A 51 28.31 -21.90 -20.49
N GLU A 52 29.27 -21.49 -21.30
CA GLU A 52 29.85 -22.36 -22.30
C GLU A 52 30.77 -23.42 -21.65
N ASP A 53 31.58 -23.04 -20.67
CA ASP A 53 32.41 -23.96 -19.90
C ASP A 53 31.71 -24.38 -18.58
N ARG A 54 31.22 -25.61 -18.54
CA ARG A 54 30.51 -26.18 -17.39
C ARG A 54 31.44 -26.73 -16.28
N GLU A 55 32.75 -26.72 -16.50
CA GLU A 55 33.72 -27.17 -15.51
C GLU A 55 34.14 -26.05 -14.54
N ILE A 56 33.76 -24.81 -14.78
CA ILE A 56 34.10 -23.69 -13.91
C ILE A 56 33.40 -23.83 -12.52
N PRO A 57 34.09 -23.44 -11.42
CA PRO A 57 33.53 -23.51 -10.08
C PRO A 57 32.22 -22.71 -9.91
N LEU A 58 32.02 -21.66 -10.70
CA LEU A 58 30.81 -20.85 -10.72
C LEU A 58 29.59 -21.67 -11.19
N TYR A 59 29.73 -22.50 -12.23
CA TYR A 59 28.66 -23.36 -12.71
C TYR A 59 28.17 -24.32 -11.62
N GLN A 60 29.08 -24.97 -10.93
CA GLN A 60 28.75 -25.90 -9.86
C GLN A 60 28.05 -25.20 -8.69
N ARG A 61 28.50 -24.00 -8.31
CA ARG A 61 27.83 -23.19 -7.27
C ARG A 61 26.43 -22.77 -7.69
N LEU A 62 26.23 -22.39 -8.94
CA LEU A 62 24.89 -22.05 -9.45
C LEU A 62 23.99 -23.30 -9.45
N VAL A 63 24.45 -24.46 -9.83
CA VAL A 63 23.66 -25.69 -9.83
C VAL A 63 23.30 -26.12 -8.40
N ASP A 64 24.20 -25.93 -7.44
CA ASP A 64 24.01 -26.35 -6.04
C ASP A 64 23.22 -25.35 -5.17
N SER A 65 23.06 -24.11 -5.62
CA SER A 65 22.40 -23.04 -4.86
C SER A 65 20.98 -22.78 -5.38
N PRO A 66 19.95 -22.86 -4.54
CA PRO A 66 18.62 -22.47 -4.97
C PRO A 66 18.55 -20.96 -5.21
N GLY A 67 18.29 -20.54 -6.43
CA GLY A 67 18.15 -19.14 -6.84
C GLY A 67 17.12 -18.99 -7.96
N ASN A 68 16.63 -17.78 -8.20
CA ASN A 68 15.73 -17.52 -9.32
C ASN A 68 16.53 -17.26 -10.60
N TYR A 69 17.17 -18.29 -11.09
CA TYR A 69 17.90 -18.25 -12.37
C TYR A 69 17.72 -19.58 -13.12
N THR A 70 17.85 -19.47 -14.42
CA THR A 70 17.82 -20.63 -15.31
C THR A 70 19.09 -20.64 -16.14
N ILE A 71 19.73 -21.82 -16.23
CA ILE A 71 20.90 -22.03 -17.06
C ILE A 71 20.42 -22.66 -18.37
N PHE A 72 20.70 -22.00 -19.49
CA PHE A 72 20.32 -22.43 -20.82
C PHE A 72 21.44 -23.22 -21.50
N ASP A 73 21.06 -24.13 -22.38
CA ASP A 73 22.00 -24.96 -23.12
C ASP A 73 22.63 -24.23 -24.32
N SER A 74 21.99 -23.14 -24.79
CA SER A 74 22.52 -22.29 -25.85
C SER A 74 22.21 -20.82 -25.60
N GLU A 75 23.08 -19.95 -26.08
CA GLU A 75 22.87 -18.49 -26.02
C GLU A 75 21.63 -18.06 -26.81
N ALA A 76 21.37 -18.68 -27.96
CA ALA A 76 20.19 -18.39 -28.76
C ALA A 76 18.87 -18.71 -28.02
N GLU A 77 18.83 -19.82 -27.27
CA GLU A 77 17.67 -20.18 -26.46
C GLU A 77 17.47 -19.20 -25.29
N MET A 78 18.56 -18.79 -24.64
CA MET A 78 18.53 -17.76 -23.59
C MET A 78 17.99 -16.42 -24.13
N LEU A 79 18.46 -15.99 -25.31
CA LEU A 79 18.00 -14.75 -25.94
C LEU A 79 16.51 -14.79 -26.30
N THR A 80 16.06 -15.93 -26.86
CA THR A 80 14.64 -16.12 -27.17
C THR A 80 13.77 -16.08 -25.90
N ALA A 81 14.23 -16.71 -24.82
CA ALA A 81 13.52 -16.67 -23.53
C ALA A 81 13.46 -15.25 -22.96
N LEU A 82 14.51 -14.45 -23.10
CA LEU A 82 14.53 -13.05 -22.66
C LEU A 82 13.56 -12.15 -23.45
N GLU A 83 13.33 -12.45 -24.73
CA GLU A 83 12.42 -11.66 -25.58
C GLU A 83 10.96 -12.07 -25.44
N GLU A 84 10.67 -13.36 -25.26
CA GLU A 84 9.31 -13.90 -25.41
C GLU A 84 8.59 -14.17 -24.07
N THR A 85 9.29 -14.61 -23.01
CA THR A 85 8.61 -15.13 -21.82
C THR A 85 8.27 -14.06 -20.77
N GLY A 86 9.02 -12.97 -20.72
CA GLY A 86 8.87 -11.96 -19.66
C GLY A 86 9.26 -12.44 -18.25
N ASP A 87 9.76 -13.68 -18.13
CA ASP A 87 10.15 -14.29 -16.86
C ASP A 87 11.58 -13.89 -16.44
N PHE A 88 12.37 -13.40 -17.40
CA PHE A 88 13.75 -13.01 -17.21
C PHE A 88 13.96 -11.54 -17.53
N PHE A 89 14.73 -10.85 -16.67
CA PHE A 89 15.07 -9.44 -16.86
C PHE A 89 16.47 -9.24 -17.43
N VAL A 90 17.37 -10.17 -17.17
CA VAL A 90 18.75 -10.12 -17.66
C VAL A 90 19.25 -11.51 -18.02
N GLY A 91 20.03 -11.56 -19.11
CA GLY A 91 20.81 -12.72 -19.53
C GLY A 91 22.29 -12.43 -19.44
N LEU A 92 23.07 -13.37 -18.95
CA LEU A 92 24.51 -13.30 -18.90
C LEU A 92 25.13 -14.47 -19.67
N SER A 93 25.92 -14.13 -20.71
CA SER A 93 26.67 -15.10 -21.48
C SER A 93 28.13 -15.13 -21.00
N LEU A 94 28.58 -16.31 -20.56
CA LEU A 94 29.93 -16.54 -20.07
C LEU A 94 30.71 -17.42 -21.06
N PRO A 95 31.75 -16.86 -21.73
CA PRO A 95 32.53 -17.61 -22.71
C PRO A 95 33.40 -18.70 -22.08
N ALA A 96 33.79 -19.69 -22.90
CA ALA A 96 34.58 -20.85 -22.47
C ALA A 96 35.96 -20.49 -21.94
N ASP A 97 36.57 -19.43 -22.43
CA ASP A 97 37.92 -19.01 -22.06
C ASP A 97 37.97 -18.10 -20.81
N LEU A 98 36.81 -17.80 -20.21
CA LEU A 98 36.68 -16.90 -19.06
C LEU A 98 37.65 -17.22 -17.91
N ALA A 99 37.69 -18.47 -17.47
CA ALA A 99 38.56 -18.88 -16.37
C ALA A 99 40.05 -18.83 -16.76
N ALA A 100 40.39 -19.21 -17.97
CA ALA A 100 41.77 -19.20 -18.47
C ALA A 100 42.29 -17.76 -18.69
N ALA A 101 41.47 -16.87 -19.22
CA ALA A 101 41.84 -15.48 -19.42
C ALA A 101 41.94 -14.72 -18.07
N ALA A 102 41.05 -14.99 -17.14
CA ALA A 102 41.10 -14.43 -15.78
C ALA A 102 42.38 -14.87 -15.05
N ALA A 103 42.80 -16.15 -15.19
CA ALA A 103 44.03 -16.66 -14.62
C ALA A 103 45.31 -16.00 -15.23
N ARG A 104 45.23 -15.51 -16.47
CA ARG A 104 46.33 -14.77 -17.10
C ARG A 104 46.30 -13.27 -16.84
N GLY A 105 45.25 -12.77 -16.11
CA GLY A 105 45.04 -11.33 -15.87
C GLY A 105 44.60 -10.55 -17.12
N GLU A 106 44.04 -11.26 -18.11
CA GLU A 106 43.53 -10.66 -19.37
C GLU A 106 42.10 -10.11 -19.12
N GLN A 107 41.75 -9.04 -19.85
CA GLN A 107 40.38 -8.54 -19.82
C GLN A 107 39.49 -9.43 -20.68
N VAL A 108 38.36 -9.85 -20.08
CA VAL A 108 37.35 -10.66 -20.79
C VAL A 108 36.11 -9.82 -20.97
N GLU A 109 35.55 -9.81 -22.15
CA GLU A 109 34.27 -9.19 -22.44
C GLU A 109 33.14 -10.13 -22.00
N LEU A 110 32.26 -9.64 -21.07
CA LEU A 110 31.06 -10.32 -20.68
C LEU A 110 29.85 -9.66 -21.34
N ASN A 111 29.05 -10.45 -22.02
CA ASN A 111 27.83 -9.96 -22.66
C ASN A 111 26.65 -10.08 -21.68
N ALA A 112 26.10 -8.91 -21.29
CA ALA A 112 24.87 -8.82 -20.53
C ALA A 112 23.73 -8.35 -21.43
N TYR A 113 22.71 -9.16 -21.55
CA TYR A 113 21.52 -8.89 -22.34
C TYR A 113 20.37 -8.49 -21.41
N TYR A 114 19.65 -7.43 -21.75
CA TYR A 114 18.53 -6.96 -20.95
C TYR A 114 17.23 -7.16 -21.72
N ALA A 115 16.23 -7.71 -21.05
CA ALA A 115 14.89 -7.83 -21.62
C ALA A 115 14.29 -6.45 -21.97
N PRO A 116 13.37 -6.37 -22.94
CA PRO A 116 12.67 -5.14 -23.25
C PRO A 116 11.93 -4.58 -22.03
N GLY A 117 12.11 -3.28 -21.74
CA GLY A 117 11.38 -2.60 -20.67
C GLY A 117 11.99 -2.68 -19.27
N VAL A 118 13.21 -3.24 -19.11
CA VAL A 118 13.90 -3.28 -17.80
C VAL A 118 14.19 -1.86 -17.29
N PRO A 119 13.77 -1.51 -16.06
CA PRO A 119 14.03 -0.21 -15.46
C PRO A 119 15.52 0.10 -15.31
N ALA A 120 15.88 1.39 -15.37
CA ALA A 120 17.27 1.83 -15.25
C ALA A 120 17.91 1.47 -13.91
N GLU A 121 17.11 1.43 -12.85
CA GLU A 121 17.52 1.01 -11.51
C GLU A 121 17.93 -0.47 -11.48
N ALA A 122 17.15 -1.33 -12.11
CA ALA A 122 17.48 -2.76 -12.24
C ALA A 122 18.79 -2.97 -13.02
N LYS A 123 19.02 -2.20 -14.08
CA LYS A 123 20.27 -2.26 -14.84
C LYS A 123 21.50 -1.89 -14.01
N ARG A 124 21.37 -0.93 -13.08
CA ARG A 124 22.47 -0.57 -12.16
C ARG A 124 22.77 -1.69 -11.18
N ILE A 125 21.72 -2.28 -10.56
CA ILE A 125 21.89 -3.42 -9.65
C ILE A 125 22.59 -4.57 -10.36
N PHE A 126 22.21 -4.86 -11.60
CA PHE A 126 22.88 -5.89 -12.40
C PHE A 126 24.30 -5.54 -12.76
N HIS A 127 24.59 -4.28 -13.04
CA HIS A 127 25.96 -3.85 -13.27
C HIS A 127 26.85 -4.14 -12.05
N ASP A 128 26.36 -3.86 -10.85
CA ASP A 128 27.06 -4.14 -9.61
C ASP A 128 27.25 -5.66 -9.38
N VAL A 129 26.22 -6.47 -9.70
CA VAL A 129 26.33 -7.94 -9.70
C VAL A 129 27.34 -8.44 -10.73
N LEU A 130 27.39 -7.87 -11.93
CA LEU A 130 28.38 -8.22 -12.94
C LEU A 130 29.80 -7.92 -12.48
N VAL A 131 30.00 -6.77 -11.85
CA VAL A 131 31.31 -6.40 -11.25
C VAL A 131 31.68 -7.41 -10.15
N LEU A 132 30.72 -7.84 -9.34
CA LEU A 132 30.94 -8.86 -8.31
C LEU A 132 31.30 -10.22 -8.92
N VAL A 133 30.59 -10.66 -9.97
CA VAL A 133 30.88 -11.91 -10.70
C VAL A 133 32.24 -11.85 -11.37
N ALA A 134 32.56 -10.75 -12.04
CA ALA A 134 33.87 -10.55 -12.66
C ALA A 134 35.02 -10.62 -11.64
N ASN A 135 34.81 -10.04 -10.47
CA ASN A 135 35.77 -10.10 -9.37
C ASN A 135 35.84 -11.50 -8.73
N ALA A 136 34.76 -12.26 -8.70
CA ALA A 136 34.74 -13.62 -8.14
C ALA A 136 35.46 -14.65 -9.04
N VAL A 137 35.62 -14.35 -10.33
CA VAL A 137 36.37 -15.19 -11.28
C VAL A 137 37.90 -15.01 -11.13
N ASN A 138 38.36 -13.88 -10.61
CA ASN A 138 39.78 -13.62 -10.39
C ASN A 138 40.21 -13.95 -8.93
N PRO A 139 40.96 -15.03 -8.68
CA PRO A 139 41.37 -15.44 -7.31
C PRO A 139 42.20 -14.42 -6.53
N GLU A 140 42.97 -13.58 -7.21
CA GLU A 140 43.79 -12.52 -6.58
C GLU A 140 42.94 -11.36 -6.08
N THR A 141 41.83 -11.04 -6.75
CA THR A 141 40.88 -10.04 -6.32
C THR A 141 40.05 -10.52 -5.11
N LEU A 142 39.74 -11.82 -5.04
CA LEU A 142 39.09 -12.43 -3.87
C LEU A 142 39.90 -12.22 -2.57
N ALA A 143 41.22 -12.29 -2.65
CA ALA A 143 42.10 -12.05 -1.48
C ALA A 143 42.08 -10.57 -1.01
N SER A 144 41.78 -9.61 -1.91
CA SER A 144 41.63 -8.19 -1.56
C SER A 144 40.22 -7.83 -1.07
N LEU A 145 39.19 -8.50 -1.57
CA LEU A 145 37.80 -8.36 -1.12
C LEU A 145 37.54 -9.03 0.23
N ALA A 146 38.29 -10.06 0.58
CA ALA A 146 38.20 -10.77 1.87
C ALA A 146 38.56 -9.89 3.10
N ARG A 147 38.94 -8.63 2.91
CA ARG A 147 39.22 -7.67 3.99
C ARG A 147 38.07 -6.72 4.30
N PHE A 148 36.96 -6.76 3.58
CA PHE A 148 35.75 -6.04 3.94
C PHE A 148 34.99 -6.85 4.98
N ASN A 149 35.04 -6.42 6.24
CA ASN A 149 34.10 -6.84 7.27
C ASN A 149 32.81 -6.10 6.97
N GLU A 150 31.98 -6.68 6.11
CA GLU A 150 30.64 -6.17 5.85
C GLU A 150 29.76 -6.63 7.01
N THR A 151 29.37 -5.67 7.85
CA THR A 151 28.38 -5.94 8.90
C THR A 151 27.04 -5.51 8.34
N GLU A 152 26.25 -6.48 7.93
CA GLU A 152 24.86 -6.21 7.52
C GLU A 152 24.03 -5.87 8.75
N ILE A 153 23.54 -4.65 8.84
CA ILE A 153 22.64 -4.20 9.89
C ILE A 153 21.25 -4.06 9.27
N VAL A 154 20.39 -5.03 9.50
CA VAL A 154 18.99 -4.98 9.09
C VAL A 154 18.24 -4.05 10.05
N LEU A 155 17.77 -2.92 9.55
CA LEU A 155 16.95 -1.96 10.31
C LEU A 155 15.49 -2.41 10.31
N GLY A 156 15.08 -3.15 11.32
CA GLY A 156 13.71 -3.68 11.46
C GLY A 156 13.65 -5.21 11.40
N ASN A 157 12.49 -5.76 11.09
CA ASN A 157 12.33 -7.20 10.89
C ASN A 157 13.03 -7.63 9.60
N ASP A 158 13.90 -8.63 9.73
CA ASP A 158 14.57 -9.20 8.57
C ASP A 158 13.55 -9.87 7.64
N MET A 159 13.36 -9.28 6.46
CA MET A 159 12.47 -9.77 5.40
C MET A 159 13.26 -10.43 4.26
N THR A 160 14.54 -10.74 4.48
CA THR A 160 15.41 -11.38 3.48
C THR A 160 14.81 -12.72 3.05
N GLY A 161 14.50 -12.85 1.77
CA GLY A 161 13.88 -14.07 1.21
C GLY A 161 12.35 -14.17 1.36
N ALA A 162 11.68 -13.16 1.91
CA ALA A 162 10.22 -13.08 1.96
C ALA A 162 9.72 -11.80 1.28
N PRO A 163 9.74 -11.72 -0.06
CA PRO A 163 9.23 -10.56 -0.78
C PRO A 163 7.73 -10.40 -0.50
N LEU A 164 7.31 -9.14 -0.29
CA LEU A 164 5.90 -8.82 -0.05
C LEU A 164 5.08 -9.13 -1.30
N SER A 165 4.03 -9.93 -1.15
CA SER A 165 3.12 -10.20 -2.24
C SER A 165 2.41 -8.91 -2.71
N MET A 166 2.00 -8.85 -3.98
CA MET A 166 1.19 -7.73 -4.49
C MET A 166 -0.07 -7.55 -3.65
N ARG A 167 -0.67 -8.65 -3.21
CA ARG A 167 -1.85 -8.66 -2.34
C ARG A 167 -1.59 -7.92 -1.03
N ASP A 168 -0.47 -8.18 -0.38
CA ASP A 168 -0.10 -7.56 0.90
C ASP A 168 0.27 -6.08 0.73
N ARG A 169 0.91 -5.73 -0.38
CA ARG A 169 1.19 -4.33 -0.73
C ARG A 169 -0.06 -3.51 -1.00
N PHE A 170 -1.04 -4.10 -1.68
CA PHE A 170 -2.30 -3.41 -1.99
C PHE A 170 -3.27 -3.34 -0.82
N ALA A 171 -3.16 -4.22 0.19
CA ALA A 171 -4.09 -4.27 1.30
C ALA A 171 -4.30 -2.93 2.00
N PRO A 172 -3.25 -2.15 2.40
CA PRO A 172 -3.42 -0.83 3.02
C PRO A 172 -4.16 0.17 2.12
N LEU A 173 -3.88 0.18 0.82
CA LEU A 173 -4.55 1.02 -0.17
C LEU A 173 -6.04 0.68 -0.26
N LEU A 174 -6.40 -0.61 -0.36
CA LEU A 174 -7.78 -1.06 -0.47
C LEU A 174 -8.58 -0.75 0.80
N LEU A 175 -7.96 -0.94 1.99
CA LEU A 175 -8.57 -0.57 3.27
C LEU A 175 -8.80 0.94 3.39
N MET A 176 -7.89 1.76 2.90
CA MET A 176 -8.08 3.21 2.85
C MET A 176 -9.21 3.59 1.89
N MET A 177 -9.25 2.98 0.70
CA MET A 177 -10.25 3.29 -0.33
C MET A 177 -11.68 3.05 0.15
N ILE A 178 -11.93 1.95 0.88
CA ILE A 178 -13.28 1.66 1.38
C ILE A 178 -13.73 2.71 2.40
N VAL A 179 -12.83 3.20 3.27
CA VAL A 179 -13.16 4.20 4.29
C VAL A 179 -13.39 5.58 3.66
N ILE A 180 -12.65 5.92 2.60
CA ILE A 180 -12.81 7.18 1.86
C ILE A 180 -14.22 7.30 1.24
N ILE A 181 -14.80 6.22 0.74
CA ILE A 181 -16.15 6.23 0.15
C ILE A 181 -17.19 6.73 1.15
N GLU A 182 -17.05 6.38 2.44
CA GLU A 182 -17.98 6.79 3.49
C GLU A 182 -17.95 8.30 3.76
N VAL A 183 -16.86 9.00 3.45
CA VAL A 183 -16.78 10.47 3.54
C VAL A 183 -17.88 11.12 2.72
N PHE A 184 -18.06 10.66 1.48
CA PHE A 184 -19.10 11.18 0.59
C PHE A 184 -20.51 10.92 1.12
N GLY A 185 -20.76 9.68 1.58
CA GLY A 185 -22.05 9.27 2.14
C GLY A 185 -22.44 10.13 3.35
N LEU A 186 -21.53 10.28 4.29
CA LEU A 186 -21.76 11.04 5.51
C LEU A 186 -21.92 12.55 5.22
N ALA A 187 -21.05 13.13 4.38
CA ALA A 187 -21.14 14.55 4.02
C ALA A 187 -22.47 14.87 3.33
N THR A 188 -22.92 14.00 2.41
CA THR A 188 -24.21 14.14 1.73
C THR A 188 -25.40 14.06 2.70
N LEU A 189 -25.38 13.10 3.63
CA LEU A 189 -26.45 12.96 4.62
C LEU A 189 -26.50 14.16 5.57
N LEU A 190 -25.36 14.63 6.06
CA LEU A 190 -25.28 15.82 6.90
C LEU A 190 -25.80 17.07 6.19
N ASN A 191 -25.33 17.31 4.95
CA ASN A 191 -25.78 18.46 4.17
C ASN A 191 -27.29 18.41 3.92
N ARG A 192 -27.82 17.25 3.55
CA ARG A 192 -29.26 17.04 3.32
C ARG A 192 -30.10 17.29 4.56
N ASP A 193 -29.64 16.89 5.75
CA ASP A 193 -30.36 17.14 7.00
C ASP A 193 -30.38 18.63 7.38
N VAL A 194 -29.33 19.37 6.99
CA VAL A 194 -29.28 20.84 7.16
C VAL A 194 -30.20 21.53 6.18
N ASP A 195 -30.11 21.19 4.88
CA ASP A 195 -30.86 21.82 3.80
C ASP A 195 -32.37 21.59 3.92
N ASN A 196 -32.79 20.37 4.25
CA ASN A 196 -34.18 20.00 4.43
C ASN A 196 -34.80 20.53 5.75
N GLY A 197 -34.01 21.24 6.59
CA GLY A 197 -34.47 21.72 7.88
C GLY A 197 -34.73 20.61 8.91
N THR A 198 -34.37 19.35 8.60
CA THR A 198 -34.54 18.20 9.50
C THR A 198 -33.78 18.42 10.80
N ALA A 199 -32.56 18.95 10.70
CA ALA A 199 -31.75 19.30 11.87
C ALA A 199 -32.42 20.36 12.73
N ARG A 200 -33.05 21.39 12.16
CA ARG A 200 -33.83 22.41 12.89
C ARG A 200 -35.06 21.81 13.56
N ALA A 201 -35.81 20.97 12.84
CA ALA A 201 -36.99 20.31 13.40
C ALA A 201 -36.64 19.38 14.57
N LEU A 202 -35.51 18.68 14.53
CA LEU A 202 -35.05 17.83 15.64
C LEU A 202 -34.65 18.65 16.88
N VAL A 203 -34.08 19.83 16.68
CA VAL A 203 -33.61 20.70 17.77
C VAL A 203 -34.78 21.48 18.42
N THR A 204 -35.89 21.70 17.71
CA THR A 204 -37.13 22.21 18.34
C THR A 204 -37.85 21.18 19.22
N GLY A 205 -37.43 19.89 19.12
CA GLY A 205 -37.87 18.79 19.96
C GLY A 205 -37.00 18.60 21.24
N PRO A 206 -37.06 17.42 21.86
CA PRO A 206 -36.27 17.12 23.04
C PRO A 206 -34.79 16.88 22.81
N LEU A 207 -34.32 16.88 21.58
CA LEU A 207 -32.92 16.65 21.18
C LEU A 207 -32.10 17.93 21.25
N ARG A 208 -30.94 17.87 21.91
CA ARG A 208 -29.98 18.97 21.88
C ARG A 208 -29.10 18.87 20.65
N LEU A 209 -28.68 20.02 20.13
CA LEU A 209 -27.90 20.12 18.88
C LEU A 209 -26.60 19.28 18.91
N HIS A 210 -25.89 19.24 20.06
CA HIS A 210 -24.71 18.40 20.22
C HIS A 210 -25.05 16.90 20.12
N GLN A 211 -26.22 16.46 20.58
CA GLN A 211 -26.65 15.06 20.49
C GLN A 211 -26.93 14.66 19.04
N PHE A 212 -27.40 15.58 18.21
CA PHE A 212 -27.54 15.37 16.77
C PHE A 212 -26.20 15.12 16.12
N PHE A 213 -25.20 16.00 16.33
CA PHE A 213 -23.87 15.84 15.71
C PHE A 213 -23.13 14.59 16.21
N VAL A 214 -23.21 14.31 17.52
CA VAL A 214 -22.64 13.07 18.08
C VAL A 214 -23.32 11.83 17.49
N GLY A 215 -24.63 11.86 17.30
CA GLY A 215 -25.38 10.78 16.65
C GLY A 215 -24.89 10.53 15.21
N LYS A 216 -24.73 11.61 14.42
CA LYS A 216 -24.22 11.53 13.04
C LYS A 216 -22.77 11.03 12.98
N ALA A 217 -21.91 11.51 13.89
CA ALA A 217 -20.54 11.06 13.98
C ALA A 217 -20.45 9.57 14.31
N LEU A 218 -21.22 9.11 15.28
CA LEU A 218 -21.28 7.70 15.66
C LEU A 218 -21.84 6.82 14.53
N MET A 219 -22.89 7.28 13.86
CA MET A 219 -23.43 6.57 12.69
C MET A 219 -22.35 6.41 11.61
N GLY A 220 -21.68 7.51 11.21
CA GLY A 220 -20.61 7.47 10.21
C GLY A 220 -19.44 6.56 10.63
N LEU A 221 -19.05 6.65 11.91
CA LEU A 221 -17.99 5.81 12.46
C LEU A 221 -18.35 4.32 12.45
N ILE A 222 -19.59 3.95 12.82
CA ILE A 222 -20.05 2.56 12.79
C ILE A 222 -20.06 2.03 11.35
N LEU A 223 -20.49 2.82 10.38
CA LEU A 223 -20.52 2.41 8.98
C LEU A 223 -19.10 2.27 8.41
N ALA A 224 -18.27 3.29 8.54
CA ALA A 224 -16.90 3.27 8.03
C ALA A 224 -16.05 2.19 8.68
N PHE A 225 -16.06 2.12 10.03
CA PHE A 225 -15.32 1.10 10.76
C PHE A 225 -15.87 -0.30 10.52
N GLY A 226 -17.19 -0.48 10.44
CA GLY A 226 -17.81 -1.76 10.15
C GLY A 226 -17.40 -2.32 8.77
N GLN A 227 -17.33 -1.48 7.76
CA GLN A 227 -16.92 -1.89 6.41
C GLN A 227 -15.45 -2.26 6.33
N VAL A 228 -14.57 -1.40 6.88
CA VAL A 228 -13.13 -1.69 6.84
C VAL A 228 -12.77 -2.89 7.72
N LEU A 229 -13.50 -3.10 8.82
CA LEU A 229 -13.36 -4.29 9.67
C LEU A 229 -13.79 -5.55 8.93
N LEU A 230 -14.94 -5.50 8.24
CA LEU A 230 -15.43 -6.61 7.41
C LEU A 230 -14.41 -6.96 6.32
N LEU A 231 -13.89 -5.95 5.61
CA LEU A 231 -12.90 -6.12 4.58
C LEU A 231 -11.63 -6.76 5.14
N SER A 232 -11.10 -6.24 6.26
CA SER A 232 -9.92 -6.78 6.95
C SER A 232 -10.11 -8.23 7.42
N ALA A 233 -11.32 -8.56 7.90
CA ALA A 233 -11.65 -9.91 8.34
C ALA A 233 -11.63 -10.91 7.17
N VAL A 234 -12.24 -10.53 6.04
CA VAL A 234 -12.29 -11.39 4.84
C VAL A 234 -10.91 -11.52 4.18
N MET A 235 -10.09 -10.47 4.22
CA MET A 235 -8.70 -10.49 3.79
C MET A 235 -7.79 -11.36 4.67
N GLY A 236 -8.25 -11.76 5.87
CA GLY A 236 -7.45 -12.55 6.81
C GLY A 236 -6.39 -11.75 7.59
N ILE A 237 -6.40 -10.41 7.50
CA ILE A 237 -5.37 -9.54 8.06
C ILE A 237 -5.50 -9.39 9.58
N LEU A 238 -6.67 -9.65 10.15
CA LEU A 238 -6.93 -9.48 11.61
C LEU A 238 -6.04 -10.33 12.51
N GLY A 239 -5.33 -11.33 11.97
CA GLY A 239 -4.39 -12.17 12.71
C GLY A 239 -3.11 -11.45 13.14
N THR A 240 -2.70 -10.40 12.43
CA THR A 240 -1.49 -9.63 12.70
C THR A 240 -1.80 -8.49 13.68
N ALA A 241 -1.28 -8.55 14.90
CA ALA A 241 -1.45 -7.53 15.94
C ALA A 241 -2.90 -6.99 16.08
N PRO A 242 -3.91 -7.83 16.41
CA PRO A 242 -5.34 -7.53 16.25
C PRO A 242 -5.78 -6.24 16.95
N LEU A 243 -5.33 -5.98 18.17
CA LEU A 243 -5.71 -4.77 18.91
C LEU A 243 -5.15 -3.49 18.28
N LEU A 244 -3.91 -3.55 17.80
CA LEU A 244 -3.27 -2.41 17.15
C LEU A 244 -3.94 -2.12 15.80
N LEU A 245 -4.21 -3.17 15.03
CA LEU A 245 -4.93 -3.04 13.77
C LEU A 245 -6.34 -2.45 13.99
N LEU A 246 -7.11 -2.96 14.96
CA LEU A 246 -8.43 -2.42 15.30
C LEU A 246 -8.37 -0.94 15.68
N ALA A 247 -7.38 -0.53 16.48
CA ALA A 247 -7.17 0.87 16.85
C ALA A 247 -6.86 1.74 15.62
N THR A 248 -6.00 1.26 14.73
CA THR A 248 -5.64 1.95 13.49
C THR A 248 -6.86 2.11 12.57
N LEU A 249 -7.62 1.03 12.35
CA LEU A 249 -8.85 1.08 11.54
C LEU A 249 -9.90 2.02 12.13
N LEU A 250 -10.05 2.03 13.44
CA LEU A 250 -10.98 2.91 14.14
C LEU A 250 -10.58 4.39 13.97
N LEU A 251 -9.30 4.71 14.18
CA LEU A 251 -8.79 6.07 14.04
C LEU A 251 -8.79 6.56 12.59
N GLY A 252 -8.47 5.70 11.61
CA GLY A 252 -8.63 6.00 10.20
C GLY A 252 -10.08 6.30 9.82
N SER A 253 -11.01 5.48 10.31
CA SER A 253 -12.45 5.73 10.13
C SER A 253 -12.90 7.02 10.80
N PHE A 254 -12.38 7.32 11.99
CA PHE A 254 -12.67 8.56 12.71
C PHE A 254 -12.15 9.80 11.96
N LEU A 255 -10.94 9.75 11.41
CA LEU A 255 -10.40 10.79 10.53
C LEU A 255 -11.35 11.07 9.36
N MET A 256 -11.80 10.02 8.67
CA MET A 256 -12.68 10.16 7.50
C MET A 256 -14.05 10.70 7.88
N VAL A 257 -14.60 10.33 9.04
CA VAL A 257 -15.81 10.95 9.59
C VAL A 257 -15.60 12.44 9.82
N GLY A 258 -14.48 12.85 10.42
CA GLY A 258 -14.13 14.26 10.62
C GLY A 258 -14.08 15.05 9.30
N LEU A 259 -13.49 14.47 8.25
CA LEU A 259 -13.46 15.05 6.92
C LEU A 259 -14.87 15.16 6.31
N GLY A 260 -15.74 14.18 6.51
CA GLY A 260 -17.14 14.23 6.09
C GLY A 260 -17.89 15.42 6.71
N PHE A 261 -17.68 15.69 7.99
CA PHE A 261 -18.20 16.87 8.68
C PHE A 261 -17.64 18.17 8.08
N PHE A 262 -16.35 18.22 7.82
CA PHE A 262 -15.71 19.38 7.24
C PHE A 262 -16.25 19.67 5.83
N ILE A 263 -16.38 18.66 4.97
CA ILE A 263 -16.92 18.81 3.61
C ILE A 263 -18.38 19.27 3.66
N ALA A 264 -19.22 18.68 4.52
CA ALA A 264 -20.60 19.12 4.70
C ALA A 264 -20.70 20.59 5.15
N ALA A 265 -19.74 21.04 5.97
CA ALA A 265 -19.69 22.41 6.47
C ALA A 265 -19.42 23.45 5.38
N ILE A 266 -18.50 23.16 4.46
CA ILE A 266 -18.12 24.08 3.37
C ILE A 266 -19.05 23.99 2.17
N SER A 267 -19.89 22.96 2.07
CA SER A 267 -20.82 22.74 0.98
C SER A 267 -22.10 23.56 1.18
N GLY A 268 -22.61 24.14 0.09
CA GLY A 268 -23.88 24.88 0.07
C GLY A 268 -25.07 24.01 -0.30
N ASP A 269 -24.85 22.99 -1.13
CA ASP A 269 -25.86 22.07 -1.65
C ASP A 269 -25.27 20.69 -1.95
N ASN A 270 -26.10 19.73 -2.34
CA ASN A 270 -25.64 18.37 -2.64
C ASN A 270 -24.66 18.30 -3.83
N THR A 271 -24.74 19.20 -4.79
CA THR A 271 -23.81 19.26 -5.93
C THR A 271 -22.44 19.73 -5.47
N SER A 272 -22.38 20.74 -4.60
CA SER A 272 -21.14 21.22 -4.02
C SER A 272 -20.50 20.18 -3.09
N VAL A 273 -21.30 19.34 -2.39
CA VAL A 273 -20.75 18.18 -1.64
C VAL A 273 -19.97 17.25 -2.57
N MET A 274 -20.54 16.91 -3.73
CA MET A 274 -19.83 16.05 -4.70
C MET A 274 -18.52 16.69 -5.17
N GLY A 275 -18.57 17.98 -5.54
CA GLY A 275 -17.38 18.71 -5.98
C GLY A 275 -16.29 18.75 -4.92
N TRP A 276 -16.61 19.16 -3.70
CA TRP A 276 -15.66 19.20 -2.60
C TRP A 276 -15.13 17.81 -2.21
N THR A 277 -15.98 16.78 -2.24
CA THR A 277 -15.56 15.41 -1.98
C THR A 277 -14.48 14.97 -2.96
N ILE A 278 -14.65 15.23 -4.26
CA ILE A 278 -13.63 14.89 -5.28
C ILE A 278 -12.33 15.64 -5.00
N VAL A 279 -12.40 16.95 -4.69
CA VAL A 279 -11.21 17.77 -4.39
C VAL A 279 -10.42 17.23 -3.20
N PHE A 280 -11.09 16.70 -2.18
CA PHE A 280 -10.43 16.12 -0.99
C PHE A 280 -10.01 14.67 -1.19
N ILE A 281 -10.80 13.85 -1.90
CA ILE A 281 -10.47 12.43 -2.13
C ILE A 281 -9.22 12.28 -3.00
N ILE A 282 -9.07 13.07 -4.06
CA ILE A 282 -7.92 12.92 -4.97
C ILE A 282 -6.59 12.99 -4.22
N PRO A 283 -6.28 14.04 -3.43
CA PRO A 283 -5.03 14.05 -2.66
C PRO A 283 -4.93 12.90 -1.65
N MET A 284 -6.04 12.53 -1.00
CA MET A 284 -6.05 11.49 0.03
C MET A 284 -5.68 10.11 -0.51
N VAL A 285 -5.86 9.87 -1.80
CA VAL A 285 -5.56 8.59 -2.44
C VAL A 285 -4.06 8.41 -2.71
N PHE A 286 -3.32 9.49 -2.94
CA PHE A 286 -1.90 9.42 -3.32
C PHE A 286 -1.00 8.65 -2.34
N PRO A 287 -1.11 8.83 -1.00
CA PRO A 287 -0.29 8.07 -0.06
C PRO A 287 -0.50 6.55 -0.15
N GLY A 288 -1.68 6.10 -0.55
CA GLY A 288 -1.93 4.68 -0.76
C GLY A 288 -1.16 4.11 -1.95
N PHE A 289 -1.01 4.89 -3.00
CA PHE A 289 -0.21 4.48 -4.16
C PHE A 289 1.30 4.47 -3.88
N SER A 290 1.81 5.30 -2.96
CA SER A 290 3.23 5.29 -2.62
C SER A 290 3.69 3.99 -1.95
N VAL A 291 2.77 3.30 -1.25
CA VAL A 291 3.04 1.98 -0.67
C VAL A 291 3.13 0.90 -1.77
N VAL A 292 2.29 1.01 -2.78
CA VAL A 292 2.26 0.06 -3.92
C VAL A 292 3.43 0.32 -4.87
N LEU A 293 3.73 1.59 -5.11
CA LEU A 293 4.77 2.06 -6.03
C LEU A 293 5.77 2.95 -5.26
N PRO A 294 6.77 2.37 -4.58
CA PRO A 294 7.70 3.12 -3.72
C PRO A 294 8.41 4.28 -4.43
N GLY A 295 8.64 4.16 -5.74
CA GLY A 295 9.24 5.22 -6.56
C GLY A 295 8.39 6.50 -6.69
N LEU A 296 7.10 6.47 -6.31
CA LEU A 296 6.24 7.65 -6.25
C LEU A 296 6.27 8.35 -4.90
N SER A 297 6.98 7.81 -3.91
CA SER A 297 7.07 8.41 -2.58
C SER A 297 7.77 9.77 -2.65
N THR A 298 7.09 10.82 -2.20
CA THR A 298 7.59 12.20 -2.17
C THR A 298 7.24 12.84 -0.84
N GLY A 299 8.11 13.71 -0.31
CA GLY A 299 7.94 14.30 1.04
C GLY A 299 6.64 15.09 1.25
N TRP A 300 5.99 15.58 0.19
CA TRP A 300 4.70 16.28 0.33
C TRP A 300 3.55 15.33 0.73
N MET A 301 3.67 14.03 0.48
CA MET A 301 2.64 13.05 0.85
C MET A 301 2.49 12.90 2.35
N GLU A 302 3.56 13.15 3.11
CA GLU A 302 3.56 13.17 4.57
C GLU A 302 2.70 14.31 5.16
N LEU A 303 2.37 15.33 4.36
CA LEU A 303 1.44 16.39 4.76
C LEU A 303 -0.03 15.95 4.67
N ILE A 304 -0.31 14.86 3.98
CA ILE A 304 -1.67 14.37 3.78
C ILE A 304 -2.06 13.43 4.93
N PRO A 305 -3.17 13.69 5.64
CA PRO A 305 -3.54 12.89 6.81
C PRO A 305 -3.73 11.40 6.53
N SER A 306 -4.16 11.00 5.33
CA SER A 306 -4.29 9.59 4.94
C SER A 306 -2.95 8.85 4.87
N HIS A 307 -1.83 9.57 4.72
CA HIS A 307 -0.49 8.99 4.78
C HIS A 307 -0.29 8.21 6.09
N PHE A 308 -0.60 8.83 7.22
CA PHE A 308 -0.43 8.21 8.53
C PHE A 308 -1.30 6.97 8.74
N PHE A 309 -2.46 6.92 8.10
CA PHE A 309 -3.32 5.74 8.12
C PHE A 309 -2.72 4.60 7.29
N VAL A 310 -2.34 4.88 6.04
CA VAL A 310 -1.77 3.89 5.13
C VAL A 310 -0.41 3.39 5.62
N ASP A 311 0.48 4.29 6.08
CA ASP A 311 1.80 3.93 6.62
C ASP A 311 1.66 3.04 7.86
N SER A 312 0.73 3.37 8.78
CA SER A 312 0.47 2.51 9.94
C SER A 312 -0.01 1.13 9.53
N LEU A 313 -0.98 1.03 8.60
CA LEU A 313 -1.46 -0.25 8.10
C LEU A 313 -0.34 -1.04 7.42
N HIS A 314 0.45 -0.38 6.59
CA HIS A 314 1.57 -1.00 5.88
C HIS A 314 2.60 -1.58 6.85
N ARG A 315 3.01 -0.80 7.85
CA ARG A 315 3.96 -1.25 8.88
C ARG A 315 3.41 -2.39 9.72
N ILE A 316 2.13 -2.34 10.13
CA ILE A 316 1.51 -3.39 10.94
C ILE A 316 1.36 -4.69 10.14
N ILE A 317 0.81 -4.61 8.93
CA ILE A 317 0.45 -5.78 8.11
C ILE A 317 1.71 -6.44 7.56
N ASN A 318 2.64 -5.64 7.01
CA ASN A 318 3.75 -6.13 6.21
C ASN A 318 5.06 -6.27 6.99
N PHE A 319 5.24 -5.49 8.06
CA PHE A 319 6.49 -5.48 8.84
C PHE A 319 6.29 -5.83 10.31
N GLY A 320 5.08 -6.20 10.73
CA GLY A 320 4.81 -6.61 12.11
C GLY A 320 5.08 -5.52 13.14
N ALA A 321 4.91 -4.24 12.78
CA ALA A 321 5.17 -3.10 13.65
C ALA A 321 4.31 -3.15 14.93
N GLY A 322 4.90 -2.72 16.03
CA GLY A 322 4.26 -2.61 17.34
C GLY A 322 3.66 -1.23 17.63
N TRP A 323 3.10 -1.08 18.83
CA TRP A 323 2.49 0.19 19.28
C TRP A 323 3.45 1.37 19.25
N ALA A 324 4.71 1.17 19.62
CA ALA A 324 5.71 2.23 19.67
C ALA A 324 6.02 2.80 18.28
N ASP A 325 6.01 1.94 17.26
CA ASP A 325 6.41 2.29 15.89
C ASP A 325 5.35 3.14 15.18
N VAL A 326 4.08 3.03 15.55
CA VAL A 326 2.95 3.72 14.91
C VAL A 326 2.23 4.71 15.82
N ALA A 327 2.64 4.83 17.11
CA ALA A 327 1.97 5.70 18.08
C ALA A 327 1.87 7.17 17.61
N GLY A 328 2.92 7.68 16.98
CA GLY A 328 2.93 9.04 16.41
C GLY A 328 1.86 9.21 15.32
N ASN A 329 1.76 8.25 14.43
CA ASN A 329 0.77 8.24 13.35
C ASN A 329 -0.65 8.19 13.90
N LEU A 330 -0.90 7.32 14.88
CA LEU A 330 -2.21 7.19 15.54
C LEU A 330 -2.62 8.48 16.26
N ALA A 331 -1.67 9.17 16.91
CA ALA A 331 -1.92 10.46 17.53
C ALA A 331 -2.29 11.54 16.49
N ILE A 332 -1.60 11.58 15.34
CA ILE A 332 -1.91 12.51 14.26
C ILE A 332 -3.30 12.23 13.68
N LEU A 333 -3.63 10.96 13.41
CA LEU A 333 -4.96 10.56 12.94
C LEU A 333 -6.07 11.02 13.88
N PHE A 334 -5.87 10.85 15.19
CA PHE A 334 -6.81 11.30 16.20
C PHE A 334 -6.96 12.81 16.23
N LEU A 335 -5.84 13.55 16.26
CA LEU A 335 -5.84 15.02 16.35
C LEU A 335 -6.45 15.66 15.11
N VAL A 336 -6.10 15.17 13.91
CA VAL A 336 -6.68 15.69 12.66
C VAL A 336 -8.16 15.34 12.56
N GLY A 337 -8.56 14.13 12.97
CA GLY A 337 -9.97 13.71 13.02
C GLY A 337 -10.80 14.60 13.95
N VAL A 338 -10.31 14.83 15.19
CA VAL A 338 -10.96 15.75 16.16
C VAL A 338 -11.02 17.18 15.61
N GLY A 339 -9.92 17.68 15.06
CA GLY A 339 -9.83 19.04 14.50
C GLY A 339 -10.80 19.24 13.34
N SER A 340 -10.83 18.33 12.39
CA SER A 340 -11.74 18.38 11.23
C SER A 340 -13.21 18.32 11.67
N MET A 341 -13.54 17.42 12.62
CA MET A 341 -14.90 17.31 13.15
C MET A 341 -15.30 18.55 13.93
N ALA A 342 -14.42 19.12 14.76
CA ALA A 342 -14.71 20.31 15.53
C ALA A 342 -14.93 21.53 14.63
N VAL A 343 -14.06 21.76 13.64
CA VAL A 343 -14.18 22.84 12.67
C VAL A 343 -15.44 22.65 11.83
N GLY A 344 -15.69 21.44 11.33
CA GLY A 344 -16.87 21.11 10.54
C GLY A 344 -18.16 21.36 11.34
N THR A 345 -18.23 20.87 12.58
CA THR A 345 -19.39 21.08 13.47
C THR A 345 -19.59 22.57 13.75
N ALA A 346 -18.53 23.32 14.11
CA ALA A 346 -18.63 24.75 14.38
C ALA A 346 -19.08 25.56 13.17
N ALA A 347 -18.63 25.18 11.96
CA ALA A 347 -19.05 25.86 10.73
C ALA A 347 -20.51 25.52 10.35
N ILE A 348 -20.95 24.27 10.54
CA ILE A 348 -22.36 23.89 10.35
C ILE A 348 -23.26 24.64 11.34
N LEU A 349 -22.83 24.79 12.60
CA LEU A 349 -23.59 25.54 13.61
C LEU A 349 -23.86 26.98 13.22
N ARG A 350 -22.99 27.63 12.44
CA ARG A 350 -23.18 28.99 11.94
C ARG A 350 -24.26 29.10 10.84
N LYS A 351 -24.69 27.98 10.26
CA LYS A 351 -25.76 27.93 9.27
C LYS A 351 -27.16 27.85 9.88
N PHE A 352 -27.25 27.59 11.21
CA PHE A 352 -28.49 27.57 11.99
C PHE A 352 -28.79 28.93 12.60
#